data_31bb72efa8f14e58aabdda0efc54e3d7
#
_entry.id   31bb72efa8f14e58aabdda0efc54e3d7
#
_cell.length_a   1.000
_cell.length_b   1.000
_cell.length_c   1.000
_cell.angle_alpha   90.00
_cell.angle_beta   90.00
_cell.angle_gamma   90.00
#
_symmetry.space_group_name_H-M   'P 1'
#
loop_
_entity.id
_entity.type
_entity.pdbx_description
1 polymer ?
#
loop_
_entity_poly.entity_id
_entity_poly.type
_entity_poly.pdbx_seq_one_letter_code
_entity_poly.pdbx_strand_id
1 'polypeptide(L)'
;TFLLVRFLTSAFSIKLEDLADEWFVSRATLQNDMVEVRERFQRYQLTLETRPRHGMKLFGSEVSIRACLTDLLWELTQQGDIAPPIGAEAFAAEVPALLEPVLQETLTRHHIRLTDAGERFVCLYGAVVRRVSEGYPLAEFSAEDVAQNVRDAARELTGELQRLAGKPLSPAEEEWLCVHIAARQVQDVDPETISADDDEALVNYILRYINSQYNYNLLDDAQLHADLLTHIKTMITRVRYQIMIPNPLLDNIKQHYPMAWDMTLAAVSSWGKYTPYTISENEIGFLVLH
;
A
#
# COMPACT_ATOMS: atom_id res chain seq x y z
N THR A 1 -0.29 -7.98 16.80
CA THR A 1 0.84 -8.13 15.84
C THR A 1 1.23 -9.59 15.64
N PHE A 2 1.59 -10.37 16.68
CA PHE A 2 2.05 -11.77 16.58
C PHE A 2 1.07 -12.70 15.84
N LEU A 3 -0.22 -12.62 16.13
CA LEU A 3 -1.26 -13.38 15.44
C LEU A 3 -1.32 -13.05 13.93
N LEU A 4 -1.21 -11.78 13.57
CA LEU A 4 -1.20 -11.35 12.17
C LEU A 4 -0.04 -11.98 11.41
N VAL A 5 1.19 -11.87 11.94
CA VAL A 5 2.37 -12.48 11.33
C VAL A 5 2.17 -13.99 11.19
N ARG A 6 1.70 -14.65 12.23
CA ARG A 6 1.52 -16.11 12.23
C ARG A 6 0.55 -16.56 11.14
N PHE A 7 -0.56 -15.87 10.95
CA PHE A 7 -1.51 -16.20 9.88
C PHE A 7 -0.99 -15.86 8.48
N LEU A 8 -0.28 -14.74 8.31
CA LEU A 8 0.28 -14.33 7.02
C LEU A 8 1.42 -15.25 6.54
N THR A 9 2.12 -15.87 7.47
CA THR A 9 3.29 -16.71 7.14
C THR A 9 3.03 -18.20 7.21
N SER A 10 1.84 -18.63 7.65
CA SER A 10 1.52 -20.05 7.76
C SER A 10 0.88 -20.60 6.50
N ALA A 11 1.46 -21.67 5.95
CA ALA A 11 0.88 -22.44 4.85
C ALA A 11 -0.30 -23.32 5.31
N PHE A 12 -0.40 -23.61 6.60
CA PHE A 12 -1.35 -24.55 7.18
C PHE A 12 -2.40 -23.84 8.05
N SER A 13 -3.48 -24.56 8.33
CA SER A 13 -4.49 -24.11 9.30
C SER A 13 -3.89 -24.08 10.72
N ILE A 14 -4.27 -23.05 11.47
CA ILE A 14 -3.80 -22.81 12.83
C ILE A 14 -4.96 -23.03 13.80
N LYS A 15 -4.72 -23.78 14.89
CA LYS A 15 -5.66 -23.90 16.00
C LYS A 15 -5.26 -22.93 17.10
N LEU A 16 -6.24 -22.23 17.67
CA LEU A 16 -5.97 -21.31 18.77
C LEU A 16 -5.49 -22.02 20.04
N GLU A 17 -5.90 -23.26 20.25
CA GLU A 17 -5.41 -24.09 21.34
C GLU A 17 -3.91 -24.30 21.23
N ASP A 18 -3.43 -24.69 20.04
CA ASP A 18 -2.02 -24.96 19.80
C ASP A 18 -1.17 -23.68 20.01
N LEU A 19 -1.69 -22.51 19.57
CA LEU A 19 -1.05 -21.21 19.82
C LEU A 19 -1.07 -20.80 21.28
N ALA A 20 -2.15 -21.07 22.00
CA ALA A 20 -2.26 -20.76 23.42
C ALA A 20 -1.20 -21.54 24.22
N ASP A 21 -0.99 -22.81 23.89
CA ASP A 21 0.02 -23.67 24.50
C ASP A 21 1.44 -23.22 24.09
N GLU A 22 1.67 -22.91 22.80
CA GLU A 22 2.97 -22.45 22.29
C GLU A 22 3.41 -21.13 22.93
N TRP A 23 2.48 -20.19 23.13
CA TRP A 23 2.76 -18.84 23.64
C TRP A 23 2.51 -18.66 25.14
N PHE A 24 2.12 -19.69 25.83
CA PHE A 24 1.80 -19.65 27.27
C PHE A 24 0.76 -18.59 27.65
N VAL A 25 -0.25 -18.43 26.80
CA VAL A 25 -1.36 -17.49 27.00
C VAL A 25 -2.70 -18.22 27.08
N SER A 26 -3.71 -17.58 27.68
CA SER A 26 -5.04 -18.21 27.72
C SER A 26 -5.71 -18.20 26.33
N ARG A 27 -6.49 -19.24 26.02
CA ARG A 27 -7.32 -19.28 24.81
C ARG A 27 -8.29 -18.08 24.75
N ALA A 28 -8.80 -17.64 25.89
CA ALA A 28 -9.70 -16.50 25.97
C ALA A 28 -9.01 -15.20 25.55
N THR A 29 -7.75 -15.00 25.92
CA THR A 29 -6.92 -13.87 25.46
C THR A 29 -6.81 -13.86 23.94
N LEU A 30 -6.42 -15.00 23.35
CA LEU A 30 -6.31 -15.10 21.88
C LEU A 30 -7.66 -14.88 21.18
N GLN A 31 -8.76 -15.37 21.74
CA GLN A 31 -10.11 -15.14 21.16
C GLN A 31 -10.49 -13.66 21.15
N ASN A 32 -10.13 -12.91 22.18
CA ASN A 32 -10.36 -11.46 22.23
C ASN A 32 -9.52 -10.75 21.16
N ASP A 33 -8.25 -11.10 21.04
CA ASP A 33 -7.34 -10.52 20.04
C ASP A 33 -7.76 -10.85 18.60
N MET A 34 -8.46 -11.97 18.39
CA MET A 34 -8.95 -12.37 17.06
C MET A 34 -10.00 -11.42 16.48
N VAL A 35 -10.65 -10.58 17.28
CA VAL A 35 -11.56 -9.54 16.77
C VAL A 35 -10.78 -8.53 15.97
N GLU A 36 -9.74 -7.95 16.56
CA GLU A 36 -8.84 -6.98 15.92
C GLU A 36 -8.12 -7.60 14.69
N VAL A 37 -7.67 -8.85 14.81
CA VAL A 37 -7.03 -9.58 13.73
C VAL A 37 -7.95 -9.71 12.51
N ARG A 38 -9.23 -10.05 12.72
CA ARG A 38 -10.23 -10.16 11.64
C ARG A 38 -10.51 -8.81 10.99
N GLU A 39 -10.70 -7.76 11.79
CA GLU A 39 -10.90 -6.40 11.30
C GLU A 39 -9.72 -5.93 10.47
N ARG A 40 -8.50 -6.21 10.93
CA ARG A 40 -7.28 -5.88 10.20
C ARG A 40 -7.23 -6.59 8.85
N PHE A 41 -7.46 -7.90 8.81
CA PHE A 41 -7.46 -8.66 7.56
C PHE A 41 -8.56 -8.22 6.60
N GLN A 42 -9.73 -7.86 7.12
CA GLN A 42 -10.84 -7.38 6.29
C GLN A 42 -10.48 -6.10 5.52
N ARG A 43 -9.67 -5.21 6.09
CA ARG A 43 -9.17 -3.99 5.40
C ARG A 43 -8.37 -4.30 4.13
N TYR A 44 -7.74 -5.48 4.08
CA TYR A 44 -6.98 -5.98 2.94
C TYR A 44 -7.77 -6.99 2.09
N GLN A 45 -9.07 -7.11 2.30
CA GLN A 45 -9.92 -8.12 1.63
C GLN A 45 -9.44 -9.56 1.89
N LEU A 46 -8.82 -9.79 3.05
CA LEU A 46 -8.39 -11.10 3.52
C LEU A 46 -9.44 -11.67 4.46
N THR A 47 -9.67 -12.99 4.38
CA THR A 47 -10.68 -13.68 5.19
C THR A 47 -10.05 -14.84 5.96
N LEU A 48 -10.36 -14.94 7.26
CA LEU A 48 -10.03 -16.10 8.08
C LEU A 48 -11.18 -17.08 8.10
N GLU A 49 -11.02 -18.19 7.40
CA GLU A 49 -11.98 -19.30 7.45
C GLU A 49 -11.66 -20.24 8.60
N THR A 50 -12.70 -20.59 9.35
CA THR A 50 -12.62 -21.56 10.43
C THR A 50 -13.22 -22.89 9.96
N ARG A 51 -12.44 -23.97 10.04
CA ARG A 51 -12.89 -25.32 9.76
C ARG A 51 -12.96 -26.14 11.04
N PRO A 52 -14.09 -26.76 11.36
CA PRO A 52 -14.21 -27.60 12.55
C PRO A 52 -13.07 -28.63 12.63
N ARG A 53 -12.40 -28.75 13.76
CA ARG A 53 -11.27 -29.63 14.05
C ARG A 53 -9.96 -29.34 13.31
N HIS A 54 -9.96 -28.48 12.29
CA HIS A 54 -8.77 -28.15 11.49
C HIS A 54 -8.16 -26.79 11.83
N GLY A 55 -8.90 -25.94 12.53
CA GLY A 55 -8.44 -24.59 12.89
C GLY A 55 -8.83 -23.54 11.86
N MET A 56 -8.07 -22.44 11.83
CA MET A 56 -8.29 -21.29 10.95
C MET A 56 -7.20 -21.17 9.90
N LYS A 57 -7.57 -20.75 8.71
CA LYS A 57 -6.65 -20.46 7.62
C LYS A 57 -7.01 -19.14 6.97
N LEU A 58 -5.97 -18.37 6.60
CA LEU A 58 -6.09 -17.12 5.86
C LEU A 58 -6.30 -17.39 4.37
N PHE A 59 -7.28 -16.68 3.77
CA PHE A 59 -7.57 -16.69 2.35
C PHE A 59 -7.62 -15.27 1.80
N GLY A 60 -7.17 -15.12 0.57
CA GLY A 60 -7.18 -13.88 -0.19
C GLY A 60 -6.21 -13.92 -1.36
N SER A 61 -6.14 -12.84 -2.12
CA SER A 61 -5.17 -12.72 -3.21
C SER A 61 -3.75 -12.58 -2.68
N GLU A 62 -2.77 -13.03 -3.43
CA GLU A 62 -1.36 -12.85 -3.06
C GLU A 62 -0.99 -11.36 -2.94
N VAL A 63 -1.55 -10.49 -3.79
CA VAL A 63 -1.39 -9.04 -3.71
C VAL A 63 -1.87 -8.50 -2.36
N SER A 64 -3.05 -8.93 -1.90
CA SER A 64 -3.62 -8.55 -0.59
C SER A 64 -2.77 -9.03 0.58
N ILE A 65 -2.28 -10.27 0.52
CA ILE A 65 -1.37 -10.84 1.53
C ILE A 65 -0.09 -10.01 1.63
N ARG A 66 0.52 -9.66 0.50
CA ARG A 66 1.73 -8.85 0.45
C ARG A 66 1.51 -7.43 0.94
N ALA A 67 0.38 -6.80 0.60
CA ALA A 67 0.04 -5.48 1.11
C ALA A 67 -0.06 -5.48 2.64
N CYS A 68 -0.80 -6.44 3.21
CA CYS A 68 -0.91 -6.59 4.66
C CYS A 68 0.43 -6.88 5.32
N LEU A 69 1.25 -7.75 4.73
CA LEU A 69 2.57 -8.09 5.25
C LEU A 69 3.53 -6.89 5.19
N THR A 70 3.51 -6.11 4.12
CA THR A 70 4.33 -4.89 3.97
C THR A 70 4.02 -3.88 5.06
N ASP A 71 2.73 -3.62 5.30
CA ASP A 71 2.31 -2.67 6.32
C ASP A 71 2.66 -3.14 7.73
N LEU A 72 2.53 -4.44 7.97
CA LEU A 72 2.90 -5.03 9.24
C LEU A 72 4.42 -4.97 9.49
N LEU A 73 5.23 -5.23 8.48
CA LEU A 73 6.69 -5.10 8.56
C LEU A 73 7.09 -3.64 8.82
N TRP A 74 6.43 -2.70 8.13
CA TRP A 74 6.64 -1.28 8.37
C TRP A 74 6.31 -0.87 9.81
N GLU A 75 5.16 -1.28 10.33
CA GLU A 75 4.79 -1.02 11.73
C GLU A 75 5.81 -1.57 12.73
N LEU A 76 6.33 -2.77 12.46
CA LEU A 76 7.38 -3.38 13.29
C LEU A 76 8.68 -2.57 13.28
N THR A 77 9.08 -2.02 12.12
CA THR A 77 10.28 -1.16 12.04
C THR A 77 10.13 0.13 12.81
N GLN A 78 8.89 0.67 12.93
CA GLN A 78 8.63 1.89 13.67
C GLN A 78 8.58 1.70 15.19
N GLN A 79 8.34 0.48 15.66
CA GLN A 79 8.20 0.17 17.09
C GLN A 79 9.54 -0.04 17.83
N GLY A 80 10.66 -0.01 17.13
CA GLY A 80 12.05 0.06 17.62
C GLY A 80 12.54 -1.09 18.51
N ASP A 81 12.00 -1.24 19.72
CA ASP A 81 12.54 -2.16 20.73
C ASP A 81 11.71 -3.44 20.95
N ILE A 82 10.68 -3.67 20.18
CA ILE A 82 9.88 -4.89 20.28
C ILE A 82 10.53 -5.96 19.43
N ALA A 83 11.06 -7.01 20.07
CA ALA A 83 11.57 -8.15 19.35
C ALA A 83 10.51 -8.66 18.35
N PRO A 84 10.85 -8.73 17.05
CA PRO A 84 9.91 -9.20 16.06
C PRO A 84 9.46 -10.63 16.39
N PRO A 85 8.24 -11.03 16.00
CA PRO A 85 7.76 -12.39 16.21
C PRO A 85 8.73 -13.42 15.61
N ILE A 86 8.90 -14.56 16.25
CA ILE A 86 9.74 -15.68 15.79
C ILE A 86 9.46 -15.97 14.31
N GLY A 87 10.49 -15.90 13.47
CA GLY A 87 10.40 -16.04 12.02
C GLY A 87 10.29 -14.73 11.23
N ALA A 88 10.02 -13.59 11.88
CA ALA A 88 10.15 -12.27 11.27
C ALA A 88 11.53 -11.64 11.54
N GLU A 89 12.29 -12.19 12.50
CA GLU A 89 13.57 -11.66 12.98
C GLU A 89 14.62 -11.56 11.87
N ALA A 90 14.82 -12.63 11.11
CA ALA A 90 15.77 -12.65 10.00
C ALA A 90 15.37 -11.71 8.85
N PHE A 91 14.09 -11.39 8.77
CA PHE A 91 13.50 -10.65 7.69
C PHE A 91 13.53 -9.13 7.93
N ALA A 92 13.32 -8.73 9.18
CA ALA A 92 13.24 -7.31 9.53
C ALA A 92 14.61 -6.62 9.57
N ALA A 93 15.71 -7.37 9.73
CA ALA A 93 17.04 -6.80 9.95
C ALA A 93 17.98 -6.92 8.75
N GLU A 94 17.99 -8.05 8.04
CA GLU A 94 19.01 -8.31 7.01
C GLU A 94 18.61 -7.83 5.62
N VAL A 95 17.37 -8.06 5.22
CA VAL A 95 16.89 -7.72 3.86
C VAL A 95 16.83 -6.20 3.64
N PRO A 96 16.31 -5.38 4.57
CA PRO A 96 16.37 -3.93 4.44
C PRO A 96 17.78 -3.37 4.24
N ALA A 97 18.72 -3.80 5.07
CA ALA A 97 20.09 -3.30 5.00
C ALA A 97 20.80 -3.61 3.67
N LEU A 98 20.46 -4.73 3.03
CA LEU A 98 20.98 -5.11 1.72
C LEU A 98 20.30 -4.41 0.55
N LEU A 99 18.99 -4.17 0.67
CA LEU A 99 18.16 -3.63 -0.41
C LEU A 99 18.17 -2.10 -0.48
N GLU A 100 18.28 -1.42 0.65
CA GLU A 100 18.20 0.04 0.70
C GLU A 100 19.26 0.73 -0.18
N PRO A 101 20.56 0.37 -0.12
CA PRO A 101 21.56 0.98 -0.99
C PRO A 101 21.28 0.74 -2.47
N VAL A 102 20.89 -0.48 -2.85
CA VAL A 102 20.58 -0.85 -4.23
C VAL A 102 19.36 -0.09 -4.73
N LEU A 103 18.34 0.04 -3.89
CA LEU A 103 17.14 0.82 -4.21
C LEU A 103 17.49 2.27 -4.49
N GLN A 104 18.22 2.92 -3.59
CA GLN A 104 18.60 4.33 -3.73
C GLN A 104 19.47 4.58 -4.95
N GLU A 105 20.44 3.71 -5.22
CA GLU A 105 21.29 3.80 -6.40
C GLU A 105 20.48 3.66 -7.69
N THR A 106 19.60 2.65 -7.77
CA THR A 106 18.75 2.41 -8.95
C THR A 106 17.79 3.56 -9.19
N LEU A 107 17.10 4.02 -8.15
CA LEU A 107 16.18 5.16 -8.27
C LEU A 107 16.89 6.43 -8.74
N THR A 108 18.09 6.70 -8.21
CA THR A 108 18.90 7.85 -8.62
C THR A 108 19.31 7.75 -10.09
N ARG A 109 19.76 6.57 -10.53
CA ARG A 109 20.18 6.31 -11.92
C ARG A 109 19.03 6.53 -12.90
N HIS A 110 17.81 6.17 -12.52
CA HIS A 110 16.62 6.33 -13.36
C HIS A 110 15.86 7.64 -13.11
N HIS A 111 16.44 8.59 -12.36
CA HIS A 111 15.83 9.89 -12.03
C HIS A 111 14.46 9.76 -11.38
N ILE A 112 14.30 8.79 -10.47
CA ILE A 112 13.06 8.55 -9.73
C ILE A 112 13.24 9.01 -8.28
N ARG A 113 12.30 9.83 -7.79
CA ARG A 113 12.19 10.19 -6.37
C ARG A 113 10.89 9.61 -5.82
N LEU A 114 10.95 8.98 -4.65
CA LEU A 114 9.80 8.45 -3.95
C LEU A 114 9.34 9.39 -2.83
N THR A 115 8.05 9.36 -2.53
CA THR A 115 7.41 10.24 -1.53
C THR A 115 7.81 9.89 -0.08
N ASP A 116 8.22 8.66 0.18
CA ASP A 116 8.47 8.11 1.52
C ASP A 116 9.92 7.67 1.75
N ALA A 117 10.88 8.37 1.19
CA ALA A 117 12.32 8.06 1.28
C ALA A 117 12.71 6.58 1.01
N GLY A 118 11.78 5.76 0.58
CA GLY A 118 11.99 4.35 0.21
C GLY A 118 11.94 3.33 1.35
N GLU A 119 11.86 3.74 2.61
CA GLU A 119 11.87 2.81 3.75
C GLU A 119 10.72 1.80 3.69
N ARG A 120 9.50 2.28 3.41
CA ARG A 120 8.34 1.41 3.24
C ARG A 120 8.46 0.52 2.01
N PHE A 121 9.13 1.02 0.97
CA PHE A 121 9.41 0.26 -0.23
C PHE A 121 10.36 -0.92 0.05
N VAL A 122 11.30 -0.76 0.96
CA VAL A 122 12.17 -1.83 1.44
C VAL A 122 11.36 -2.94 2.13
N CYS A 123 10.36 -2.59 2.93
CA CYS A 123 9.43 -3.57 3.52
C CYS A 123 8.65 -4.34 2.45
N LEU A 124 8.22 -3.66 1.38
CA LEU A 124 7.56 -4.27 0.23
C LEU A 124 8.47 -5.31 -0.44
N TYR A 125 9.71 -4.95 -0.72
CA TYR A 125 10.69 -5.87 -1.28
C TYR A 125 10.93 -7.08 -0.39
N GLY A 126 11.03 -6.85 0.89
CA GLY A 126 11.15 -7.89 1.86
C GLY A 126 9.96 -8.88 1.77
N ALA A 127 8.73 -8.39 1.72
CA ALA A 127 7.55 -9.23 1.56
C ALA A 127 7.61 -10.06 0.27
N VAL A 128 8.05 -9.47 -0.86
CA VAL A 128 8.23 -10.19 -2.14
C VAL A 128 9.24 -11.32 -2.00
N VAL A 129 10.44 -11.02 -1.52
CA VAL A 129 11.52 -12.03 -1.36
C VAL A 129 11.03 -13.20 -0.53
N ARG A 130 10.37 -12.92 0.59
CA ARG A 130 9.84 -13.96 1.46
C ARG A 130 8.78 -14.80 0.77
N ARG A 131 7.77 -14.18 0.18
CA ARG A 131 6.66 -14.90 -0.45
C ARG A 131 7.14 -15.76 -1.62
N VAL A 132 8.04 -15.24 -2.44
CA VAL A 132 8.64 -16.00 -3.55
C VAL A 132 9.49 -17.16 -3.03
N SER A 133 10.32 -16.95 -2.01
CA SER A 133 11.15 -18.02 -1.41
C SER A 133 10.29 -19.13 -0.79
N GLU A 134 9.13 -18.79 -0.21
CA GLU A 134 8.15 -19.73 0.32
C GLU A 134 7.32 -20.44 -0.75
N GLY A 135 7.44 -20.05 -2.03
CA GLY A 135 6.74 -20.68 -3.15
C GLY A 135 5.41 -20.04 -3.52
N TYR A 136 5.22 -18.77 -3.19
CA TYR A 136 4.03 -17.97 -3.51
C TYR A 136 4.36 -16.80 -4.45
N PRO A 137 4.83 -17.05 -5.70
CA PRO A 137 5.03 -15.98 -6.67
C PRO A 137 3.68 -15.46 -7.18
N LEU A 138 3.66 -14.23 -7.69
CA LEU A 138 2.53 -13.74 -8.47
C LEU A 138 2.45 -14.51 -9.79
N ALA A 139 1.26 -15.06 -10.09
CA ALA A 139 1.03 -15.79 -11.32
C ALA A 139 0.72 -14.85 -12.50
N GLU A 140 -0.14 -13.87 -12.26
CA GLU A 140 -0.61 -12.92 -13.26
C GLU A 140 -0.73 -11.53 -12.64
N PHE A 141 -0.16 -10.56 -13.31
CA PHE A 141 -0.31 -9.13 -13.01
C PHE A 141 0.15 -8.34 -14.24
N SER A 142 -0.52 -7.26 -14.55
CA SER A 142 -0.16 -6.35 -15.66
C SER A 142 -0.30 -4.91 -15.20
N ALA A 143 0.69 -4.09 -15.51
CA ALA A 143 0.69 -2.66 -15.27
C ALA A 143 0.39 -1.92 -16.57
N GLU A 144 -0.55 -0.97 -16.50
CA GLU A 144 -0.89 -0.07 -17.60
C GLU A 144 -0.30 1.32 -17.32
N ASP A 145 -0.01 2.07 -18.37
CA ASP A 145 0.38 3.48 -18.31
C ASP A 145 1.56 3.81 -17.38
N VAL A 146 2.57 2.95 -17.34
CA VAL A 146 3.79 3.15 -16.55
C VAL A 146 4.91 3.71 -17.43
N ALA A 147 5.57 4.77 -16.96
CA ALA A 147 6.67 5.41 -17.65
C ALA A 147 7.87 4.47 -17.86
N GLN A 148 8.61 4.66 -18.98
CA GLN A 148 9.70 3.75 -19.37
C GLN A 148 10.83 3.71 -18.34
N ASN A 149 11.20 4.84 -17.73
CA ASN A 149 12.23 4.88 -16.68
C ASN A 149 11.83 4.08 -15.43
N VAL A 150 10.55 4.05 -15.09
CA VAL A 150 10.02 3.22 -14.00
C VAL A 150 10.10 1.74 -14.34
N ARG A 151 9.77 1.37 -15.59
CA ARG A 151 9.91 -0.01 -16.07
C ARG A 151 11.36 -0.49 -16.04
N ASP A 152 12.29 0.38 -16.46
CA ASP A 152 13.71 0.05 -16.47
C ASP A 152 14.26 -0.10 -15.04
N ALA A 153 13.86 0.78 -14.11
CA ALA A 153 14.20 0.67 -12.69
C ALA A 153 13.62 -0.61 -12.07
N ALA A 154 12.35 -0.92 -12.34
CA ALA A 154 11.71 -2.14 -11.82
C ALA A 154 12.42 -3.41 -12.32
N ARG A 155 12.82 -3.45 -13.59
CA ARG A 155 13.56 -4.58 -14.17
C ARG A 155 14.91 -4.78 -13.49
N GLU A 156 15.65 -3.70 -13.23
CA GLU A 156 16.93 -3.75 -12.54
C GLU A 156 16.74 -4.28 -11.10
N LEU A 157 15.78 -3.73 -10.37
CA LEU A 157 15.45 -4.15 -9.01
C LEU A 157 14.94 -5.59 -8.95
N THR A 158 14.17 -6.04 -9.94
CA THR A 158 13.72 -7.45 -10.05
C THR A 158 14.91 -8.39 -10.18
N GLY A 159 15.95 -8.02 -10.93
CA GLY A 159 17.18 -8.79 -11.02
C GLY A 159 17.87 -8.98 -9.67
N GLU A 160 17.95 -7.95 -8.85
CA GLU A 160 18.50 -8.04 -7.50
C GLU A 160 17.63 -8.88 -6.56
N LEU A 161 16.31 -8.75 -6.65
CA LEU A 161 15.38 -9.57 -5.86
C LEU A 161 15.47 -11.06 -6.21
N GLN A 162 15.65 -11.40 -7.49
CA GLN A 162 15.90 -12.80 -7.91
C GLN A 162 17.14 -13.36 -7.25
N ARG A 163 18.20 -12.57 -7.19
CA ARG A 163 19.45 -12.96 -6.55
C ARG A 163 19.27 -13.22 -5.04
N LEU A 164 18.51 -12.35 -4.36
CA LEU A 164 18.24 -12.48 -2.93
C LEU A 164 17.26 -13.61 -2.61
N ALA A 165 16.22 -13.78 -3.40
CA ALA A 165 15.24 -14.85 -3.23
C ALA A 165 15.80 -16.23 -3.59
N GLY A 166 16.90 -16.30 -4.34
CA GLY A 166 17.46 -17.56 -4.86
C GLY A 166 16.54 -18.28 -5.87
N LYS A 167 15.55 -17.59 -6.39
CA LYS A 167 14.54 -18.12 -7.33
C LYS A 167 14.24 -17.08 -8.42
N PRO A 168 13.90 -17.52 -9.65
CA PRO A 168 13.46 -16.61 -10.69
C PRO A 168 12.13 -15.95 -10.30
N LEU A 169 12.03 -14.66 -10.57
CA LEU A 169 10.79 -13.90 -10.46
C LEU A 169 10.01 -13.97 -11.78
N SER A 170 8.69 -14.02 -11.69
CA SER A 170 7.84 -14.01 -12.87
C SER A 170 7.76 -12.60 -13.49
N PRO A 171 7.38 -12.45 -14.76
CA PRO A 171 7.09 -11.13 -15.35
C PRO A 171 6.02 -10.35 -14.56
N ALA A 172 5.06 -11.04 -13.94
CA ALA A 172 4.06 -10.43 -13.09
C ALA A 172 4.65 -9.70 -11.87
N GLU A 173 5.76 -10.19 -11.33
CA GLU A 173 6.48 -9.55 -10.22
C GLU A 173 7.11 -8.22 -10.67
N GLU A 174 7.72 -8.17 -11.84
CA GLU A 174 8.28 -6.95 -12.42
C GLU A 174 7.19 -5.90 -12.64
N GLU A 175 6.06 -6.31 -13.25
CA GLU A 175 4.92 -5.43 -13.49
C GLU A 175 4.32 -4.91 -12.17
N TRP A 176 4.23 -5.75 -11.15
CA TRP A 176 3.75 -5.35 -9.82
C TRP A 176 4.69 -4.33 -9.15
N LEU A 177 5.99 -4.51 -9.26
CA LEU A 177 6.99 -3.55 -8.78
C LEU A 177 6.92 -2.22 -9.54
N CYS A 178 6.71 -2.23 -10.85
CA CYS A 178 6.49 -1.03 -11.66
C CYS A 178 5.38 -0.16 -11.06
N VAL A 179 4.23 -0.76 -10.77
CA VAL A 179 3.08 -0.06 -10.21
C VAL A 179 3.40 0.53 -8.84
N HIS A 180 4.12 -0.19 -8.00
CA HIS A 180 4.50 0.29 -6.68
C HIS A 180 5.49 1.46 -6.72
N ILE A 181 6.41 1.49 -7.69
CA ILE A 181 7.30 2.64 -7.92
C ILE A 181 6.47 3.82 -8.42
N ALA A 182 5.66 3.62 -9.47
CA ALA A 182 4.82 4.67 -10.05
C ALA A 182 3.87 5.30 -9.03
N ALA A 183 3.27 4.47 -8.17
CA ALA A 183 2.33 4.90 -7.14
C ALA A 183 2.95 5.79 -6.04
N ARG A 184 4.25 5.74 -5.88
CA ARG A 184 5.01 6.50 -4.86
C ARG A 184 5.94 7.54 -5.44
N GLN A 185 6.04 7.61 -6.76
CA GLN A 185 6.92 8.55 -7.42
C GLN A 185 6.46 9.98 -7.18
N VAL A 186 7.40 10.84 -6.76
CA VAL A 186 7.20 12.29 -6.80
C VAL A 186 7.26 12.71 -8.27
N GLN A 187 6.16 13.22 -8.79
CA GLN A 187 6.13 13.75 -10.14
C GLN A 187 6.66 15.19 -10.12
N ASP A 188 7.83 15.40 -10.71
CA ASP A 188 8.23 16.73 -11.15
C ASP A 188 7.44 16.99 -12.45
N VAL A 189 6.35 17.71 -12.33
CA VAL A 189 5.45 17.93 -13.47
C VAL A 189 6.06 18.98 -14.37
N ASP A 190 6.49 18.55 -15.55
CA ASP A 190 6.58 19.45 -16.70
C ASP A 190 5.14 19.66 -17.21
N PRO A 191 4.58 20.88 -17.18
CA PRO A 191 3.18 21.13 -17.54
C PRO A 191 2.77 20.66 -18.95
N GLU A 192 3.74 20.37 -19.81
CA GLU A 192 3.49 19.99 -21.20
C GLU A 192 3.26 18.49 -21.43
N THR A 193 3.41 17.63 -20.41
CA THR A 193 3.31 16.15 -20.57
C THR A 193 2.02 15.54 -19.99
N ILE A 194 0.95 16.30 -19.84
CA ILE A 194 -0.30 15.82 -19.25
C ILE A 194 -1.17 15.17 -20.32
N SER A 195 -1.12 13.85 -20.43
CA SER A 195 -2.17 13.09 -21.11
C SER A 195 -3.16 12.62 -20.05
N ALA A 196 -4.33 13.25 -20.00
CA ALA A 196 -5.22 12.97 -18.89
C ALA A 196 -6.66 13.30 -19.19
N ASP A 197 -7.41 12.40 -19.76
CA ASP A 197 -8.87 12.58 -19.84
C ASP A 197 -9.55 12.33 -18.48
N ASP A 198 -9.08 11.36 -17.68
CA ASP A 198 -9.72 11.00 -16.41
C ASP A 198 -9.25 11.84 -15.21
N ASP A 199 -7.96 12.13 -15.12
CA ASP A 199 -7.38 12.84 -13.97
C ASP A 199 -7.82 14.30 -13.94
N GLU A 200 -7.79 14.98 -15.09
CA GLU A 200 -8.26 16.36 -15.23
C GLU A 200 -9.78 16.46 -15.04
N ALA A 201 -10.53 15.46 -15.51
CA ALA A 201 -11.96 15.38 -15.29
C ALA A 201 -12.31 15.30 -13.80
N LEU A 202 -11.55 14.54 -13.01
CA LEU A 202 -11.72 14.45 -11.56
C LEU A 202 -11.37 15.77 -10.86
N VAL A 203 -10.26 16.42 -11.20
CA VAL A 203 -9.91 17.76 -10.66
C VAL A 203 -11.04 18.74 -10.93
N ASN A 204 -11.45 18.87 -12.18
CA ASN A 204 -12.52 19.77 -12.59
C ASN A 204 -13.85 19.45 -11.90
N TYR A 205 -14.15 18.16 -11.71
CA TYR A 205 -15.34 17.74 -10.99
C TYR A 205 -15.31 18.20 -9.53
N ILE A 206 -14.23 17.95 -8.80
CA ILE A 206 -14.06 18.34 -7.40
C ILE A 206 -14.22 19.86 -7.26
N LEU A 207 -13.50 20.64 -8.05
CA LEU A 207 -13.54 22.10 -7.97
C LEU A 207 -14.92 22.66 -8.31
N ARG A 208 -15.59 22.14 -9.35
CA ARG A 208 -16.97 22.53 -9.70
C ARG A 208 -17.99 22.13 -8.65
N TYR A 209 -17.84 20.94 -8.07
CA TYR A 209 -18.71 20.46 -7.00
C TYR A 209 -18.63 21.39 -5.78
N ILE A 210 -17.40 21.72 -5.33
CA ILE A 210 -17.19 22.63 -4.20
C ILE A 210 -17.77 24.01 -4.50
N ASN A 211 -17.54 24.54 -5.69
CA ASN A 211 -18.10 25.82 -6.09
C ASN A 211 -19.64 25.80 -6.07
N SER A 212 -20.27 24.77 -6.63
CA SER A 212 -21.72 24.69 -6.75
C SER A 212 -22.46 24.41 -5.43
N GLN A 213 -21.85 23.58 -4.55
CA GLN A 213 -22.50 23.13 -3.32
C GLN A 213 -22.19 24.04 -2.12
N TYR A 214 -21.01 24.63 -2.11
CA TYR A 214 -20.52 25.40 -0.96
C TYR A 214 -20.25 26.88 -1.27
N ASN A 215 -20.42 27.28 -2.53
CA ASN A 215 -20.18 28.65 -3.01
C ASN A 215 -18.74 29.16 -2.79
N TYR A 216 -17.75 28.23 -2.85
CA TYR A 216 -16.34 28.57 -2.86
C TYR A 216 -15.82 28.50 -4.29
N ASN A 217 -15.42 29.65 -4.85
CA ASN A 217 -14.83 29.70 -6.18
C ASN A 217 -13.33 29.37 -6.13
N LEU A 218 -13.03 28.09 -6.35
CA LEU A 218 -11.65 27.59 -6.48
C LEU A 218 -11.25 27.34 -7.96
N LEU A 219 -12.17 27.60 -8.91
CA LEU A 219 -11.95 27.29 -10.32
C LEU A 219 -10.91 28.17 -11.00
N ASP A 220 -10.70 29.37 -10.47
CA ASP A 220 -9.75 30.34 -11.04
C ASP A 220 -8.34 30.23 -10.41
N ASP A 221 -8.15 29.31 -9.46
CA ASP A 221 -6.85 29.06 -8.83
C ASP A 221 -6.05 28.04 -9.65
N ALA A 222 -5.23 28.58 -10.57
CA ALA A 222 -4.41 27.76 -11.45
C ALA A 222 -3.35 26.94 -10.69
N GLN A 223 -2.84 27.45 -9.55
CA GLN A 223 -1.87 26.71 -8.75
C GLN A 223 -2.53 25.52 -8.05
N LEU A 224 -3.68 25.72 -7.41
CA LEU A 224 -4.46 24.65 -6.81
C LEU A 224 -4.82 23.57 -7.83
N HIS A 225 -5.25 23.99 -9.03
CA HIS A 225 -5.58 23.03 -10.11
C HIS A 225 -4.38 22.17 -10.50
N ALA A 226 -3.20 22.77 -10.68
CA ALA A 226 -1.96 22.05 -11.03
C ALA A 226 -1.51 21.10 -9.92
N ASP A 227 -1.57 21.54 -8.66
CA ASP A 227 -1.18 20.74 -7.49
C ASP A 227 -2.12 19.54 -7.30
N LEU A 228 -3.43 19.74 -7.41
CA LEU A 228 -4.41 18.66 -7.38
C LEU A 228 -4.22 17.67 -8.52
N LEU A 229 -3.97 18.15 -9.74
CA LEU A 229 -3.76 17.27 -10.89
C LEU A 229 -2.54 16.38 -10.70
N THR A 230 -1.45 16.95 -10.21
CA THR A 230 -0.22 16.22 -9.88
C THR A 230 -0.49 15.10 -8.86
N HIS A 231 -1.21 15.44 -7.80
CA HIS A 231 -1.56 14.47 -6.75
C HIS A 231 -2.50 13.37 -7.27
N ILE A 232 -3.54 13.75 -8.00
CA ILE A 232 -4.56 12.83 -8.49
C ILE A 232 -3.99 11.78 -9.43
N LYS A 233 -3.00 12.10 -10.25
CA LYS A 233 -2.32 11.12 -11.12
C LYS A 233 -1.76 9.94 -10.34
N THR A 234 -1.01 10.21 -9.29
CA THR A 234 -0.46 9.14 -8.45
C THR A 234 -1.53 8.46 -7.60
N MET A 235 -2.53 9.22 -7.15
CA MET A 235 -3.67 8.68 -6.41
C MET A 235 -4.47 7.67 -7.26
N ILE A 236 -4.79 7.98 -8.51
CA ILE A 236 -5.54 7.07 -9.38
C ILE A 236 -4.78 5.76 -9.59
N THR A 237 -3.46 5.81 -9.76
CA THR A 237 -2.64 4.60 -9.83
C THR A 237 -2.78 3.76 -8.55
N ARG A 238 -2.69 4.37 -7.38
CA ARG A 238 -2.86 3.68 -6.10
C ARG A 238 -4.25 3.06 -5.95
N VAL A 239 -5.28 3.82 -6.29
CA VAL A 239 -6.68 3.37 -6.20
C VAL A 239 -6.96 2.22 -7.17
N ARG A 240 -6.50 2.34 -8.43
CA ARG A 240 -6.65 1.30 -9.47
C ARG A 240 -6.03 -0.03 -9.03
N TYR A 241 -4.87 0.01 -8.43
CA TYR A 241 -4.13 -1.19 -8.01
C TYR A 241 -4.29 -1.52 -6.52
N GLN A 242 -5.22 -0.87 -5.83
CA GLN A 242 -5.52 -1.09 -4.41
C GLN A 242 -4.31 -0.94 -3.48
N ILE A 243 -3.41 -0.03 -3.84
CA ILE A 243 -2.23 0.29 -3.03
C ILE A 243 -2.64 1.26 -1.94
N MET A 244 -2.55 0.84 -0.68
CA MET A 244 -2.85 1.70 0.46
C MET A 244 -1.59 2.42 0.94
N ILE A 245 -1.66 3.75 1.04
CA ILE A 245 -0.67 4.57 1.73
C ILE A 245 -1.37 5.22 2.92
N PRO A 246 -0.97 4.91 4.17
CA PRO A 246 -1.55 5.54 5.34
C PRO A 246 -1.18 7.02 5.38
N ASN A 247 -2.15 7.83 5.79
CA ASN A 247 -1.93 9.25 6.02
C ASN A 247 -1.70 9.47 7.53
N PRO A 248 -0.46 9.75 7.98
CA PRO A 248 -0.17 9.93 9.40
C PRO A 248 -0.83 11.17 9.98
N LEU A 249 -1.29 12.10 9.15
CA LEU A 249 -1.93 13.34 9.56
C LEU A 249 -3.46 13.26 9.51
N LEU A 250 -4.06 12.10 9.17
CA LEU A 250 -5.49 11.98 8.90
C LEU A 250 -6.36 12.51 10.04
N ASP A 251 -6.10 12.10 11.28
CA ASP A 251 -6.87 12.56 12.44
C ASP A 251 -6.68 14.06 12.70
N ASN A 252 -5.45 14.55 12.51
CA ASN A 252 -5.13 15.96 12.64
C ASN A 252 -5.85 16.80 11.57
N ILE A 253 -5.90 16.32 10.33
CA ILE A 253 -6.62 16.96 9.22
C ILE A 253 -8.10 17.06 9.53
N LYS A 254 -8.74 15.96 9.94
CA LYS A 254 -10.16 15.95 10.31
C LYS A 254 -10.48 16.90 11.46
N GLN A 255 -9.57 17.03 12.42
CA GLN A 255 -9.75 17.91 13.59
C GLN A 255 -9.55 19.37 13.27
N HIS A 256 -8.53 19.73 12.50
CA HIS A 256 -8.14 21.12 12.27
C HIS A 256 -8.73 21.74 11.00
N TYR A 257 -9.11 20.91 10.02
CA TYR A 257 -9.69 21.35 8.75
C TYR A 257 -11.04 20.67 8.45
N PRO A 258 -12.00 20.66 9.42
CA PRO A 258 -13.24 19.90 9.27
C PRO A 258 -14.05 20.32 8.06
N MET A 259 -14.08 21.62 7.73
CA MET A 259 -14.82 22.12 6.58
C MET A 259 -14.21 21.67 5.25
N ALA A 260 -12.90 21.78 5.10
CA ALA A 260 -12.20 21.30 3.91
C ALA A 260 -12.33 19.78 3.77
N TRP A 261 -12.27 19.06 4.89
CA TRP A 261 -12.54 17.63 4.93
C TRP A 261 -13.94 17.29 4.41
N ASP A 262 -14.97 17.92 4.95
CA ASP A 262 -16.37 17.63 4.58
C ASP A 262 -16.63 17.95 3.11
N MET A 263 -16.11 19.07 2.60
CA MET A 263 -16.25 19.47 1.19
C MET A 263 -15.57 18.47 0.26
N THR A 264 -14.33 18.08 0.57
CA THR A 264 -13.56 17.13 -0.24
C THR A 264 -14.17 15.73 -0.19
N LEU A 265 -14.56 15.26 0.99
CA LEU A 265 -15.25 13.99 1.16
C LEU A 265 -16.55 13.93 0.35
N ALA A 266 -17.37 14.99 0.40
CA ALA A 266 -18.62 15.07 -0.35
C ALA A 266 -18.37 15.05 -1.86
N ALA A 267 -17.41 15.83 -2.36
CA ALA A 267 -17.06 15.87 -3.77
C ALA A 267 -16.56 14.52 -4.28
N VAL A 268 -15.63 13.89 -3.56
CA VAL A 268 -15.05 12.58 -3.91
C VAL A 268 -16.09 11.47 -3.82
N SER A 269 -16.94 11.47 -2.80
CA SER A 269 -18.04 10.50 -2.66
C SER A 269 -19.09 10.64 -3.77
N SER A 270 -19.35 11.87 -4.21
CA SER A 270 -20.23 12.12 -5.35
C SER A 270 -19.63 11.62 -6.67
N TRP A 271 -18.34 11.83 -6.87
CA TRP A 271 -17.60 11.26 -8.01
C TRP A 271 -17.61 9.73 -8.00
N GLY A 272 -17.46 9.10 -6.83
CA GLY A 272 -17.47 7.66 -6.65
C GLY A 272 -18.70 6.94 -7.20
N LYS A 273 -19.79 7.65 -7.46
CA LYS A 273 -20.99 7.08 -8.14
C LYS A 273 -20.79 6.84 -9.63
N TYR A 274 -19.78 7.44 -10.22
CA TYR A 274 -19.49 7.39 -11.66
C TYR A 274 -18.22 6.60 -12.01
N THR A 275 -17.55 6.05 -11.00
CA THR A 275 -16.30 5.30 -11.15
C THR A 275 -16.39 3.96 -10.42
N PRO A 276 -15.73 2.89 -10.90
CA PRO A 276 -15.64 1.63 -10.16
C PRO A 276 -14.67 1.69 -8.96
N TYR A 277 -13.97 2.82 -8.79
CA TYR A 277 -12.92 2.95 -7.79
C TYR A 277 -13.46 3.46 -6.46
N THR A 278 -12.94 2.91 -5.36
CA THR A 278 -13.18 3.40 -3.99
C THR A 278 -11.97 4.17 -3.51
N ILE A 279 -12.14 5.47 -3.27
CA ILE A 279 -11.08 6.34 -2.75
C ILE A 279 -11.13 6.28 -1.22
N SER A 280 -10.00 5.92 -0.61
CA SER A 280 -9.90 5.76 0.86
C SER A 280 -9.86 7.13 1.57
N GLU A 281 -10.19 7.13 2.86
CA GLU A 281 -10.06 8.33 3.70
C GLU A 281 -8.63 8.88 3.77
N ASN A 282 -7.61 8.00 3.67
CA ASN A 282 -6.21 8.43 3.60
C ASN A 282 -5.95 9.31 2.37
N GLU A 283 -6.45 8.90 1.21
CA GLU A 283 -6.33 9.67 -0.04
C GLU A 283 -7.12 10.97 0.02
N ILE A 284 -8.32 10.95 0.59
CA ILE A 284 -9.12 12.17 0.81
C ILE A 284 -8.35 13.14 1.71
N GLY A 285 -7.71 12.64 2.77
CA GLY A 285 -6.87 13.46 3.65
C GLY A 285 -5.70 14.12 2.92
N PHE A 286 -5.06 13.44 2.00
CA PHE A 286 -4.01 14.05 1.18
C PHE A 286 -4.56 15.15 0.25
N LEU A 287 -5.74 14.96 -0.35
CA LEU A 287 -6.38 15.98 -1.17
C LEU A 287 -6.76 17.24 -0.37
N VAL A 288 -7.16 17.09 0.88
CA VAL A 288 -7.52 18.22 1.76
C VAL A 288 -6.33 19.15 2.05
N LEU A 289 -5.12 18.64 1.99
CA LEU A 289 -3.91 19.44 2.27
C LEU A 289 -3.55 20.43 1.15
N HIS A 290 -4.11 20.27 -0.05
CA HIS A 290 -3.98 21.22 -1.15
C HIS A 290 -4.96 22.36 -1.01
#